data_3029831430a52423ef124f0fa90e424e
#
_entry.id   3029831430a52423ef124f0fa90e424e
#
_cell.length_a   1.000
_cell.length_b   1.000
_cell.length_c   1.000
_cell.angle_alpha   90.00
_cell.angle_beta   90.00
_cell.angle_gamma   90.00
#
_symmetry.space_group_name_H-M   'P 1'
#
loop_
_entity.id
_entity.type
_entity.pdbx_description
1 polymer ?
#
loop_
_entity_poly.entity_id
_entity_poly.type
_entity_poly.pdbx_seq_one_letter_code
_entity_poly.pdbx_strand_id
1 'polypeptide(L)'
;SRVSRGLGDVYKRQDIDCFLSQFIFKNPGAWGQPWHQDSSYFPFDREPQVAAWLATSEATLDNGCLVVLPGSHQEHLHEHLPDDRKESNYGYTEIKDHDFSDEIPMTLNKGDLLLFHSFLMHKSYDNKSDSRRTAMVYHFAETGTDYGAIDSPTNEWISIRGRGLNA
;
A
#
# COMPACT_ATOMS: atom_id res chain seq x y z
N SER A 1 -16.10 -8.92 11.63
CA SER A 1 -15.11 -8.10 10.93
C SER A 1 -15.44 -6.62 11.16
N ARG A 2 -14.62 -5.93 11.93
CA ARG A 2 -14.71 -4.47 12.06
C ARG A 2 -14.00 -3.83 10.87
N VAL A 3 -14.68 -3.73 9.76
CA VAL A 3 -14.26 -2.87 8.66
C VAL A 3 -14.30 -1.42 9.18
N SER A 4 -13.21 -0.69 9.00
CA SER A 4 -13.11 0.74 9.31
C SER A 4 -14.30 1.49 8.70
N ARG A 5 -15.17 2.04 9.55
CA ARG A 5 -16.36 2.79 9.10
C ARG A 5 -16.02 4.13 8.42
N GLY A 6 -14.76 4.58 8.50
CA GLY A 6 -14.35 5.87 7.95
C GLY A 6 -14.06 5.87 6.45
N LEU A 7 -13.44 4.82 5.91
CA LEU A 7 -13.10 4.75 4.47
C LEU A 7 -14.33 4.67 3.57
N GLY A 8 -15.37 3.93 4.00
CA GLY A 8 -16.58 3.76 3.20
C GLY A 8 -17.42 5.03 2.99
N ASP A 9 -17.34 6.01 3.87
CA ASP A 9 -18.17 7.23 3.76
C ASP A 9 -17.52 8.31 2.88
N VAL A 10 -16.20 8.40 2.84
CA VAL A 10 -15.47 9.35 2.01
C VAL A 10 -15.59 8.96 0.52
N TYR A 11 -15.51 7.69 0.20
CA TYR A 11 -15.51 7.19 -1.19
C TYR A 11 -16.90 6.84 -1.75
N LYS A 12 -17.95 6.79 -0.94
CA LYS A 12 -19.32 6.43 -1.41
C LYS A 12 -19.92 7.39 -2.44
N ARG A 13 -19.36 8.57 -2.64
CA ARG A 13 -19.90 9.61 -3.52
C ARG A 13 -18.92 10.16 -4.54
N GLN A 14 -17.69 9.65 -4.59
CA GLN A 14 -16.64 10.12 -5.49
C GLN A 14 -16.48 9.18 -6.67
N ASP A 15 -16.14 9.73 -7.80
CA ASP A 15 -15.66 8.99 -8.95
C ASP A 15 -14.22 8.54 -8.64
N ILE A 16 -13.85 7.31 -9.00
CA ILE A 16 -12.61 6.66 -8.56
C ILE A 16 -11.89 6.08 -9.76
N ASP A 17 -10.60 6.35 -9.82
CA ASP A 17 -9.68 5.78 -10.79
C ASP A 17 -8.67 4.84 -10.10
N CYS A 18 -8.33 3.73 -10.78
CA CYS A 18 -7.19 2.91 -10.44
C CYS A 18 -5.98 3.45 -11.20
N PHE A 19 -4.99 3.98 -10.49
CA PHE A 19 -3.82 4.60 -11.11
C PHE A 19 -2.60 3.68 -11.15
N LEU A 20 -2.59 2.61 -10.34
CA LEU A 20 -1.48 1.66 -10.32
C LEU A 20 -1.99 0.27 -10.00
N SER A 21 -1.48 -0.72 -10.72
CA SER A 21 -1.63 -2.13 -10.37
C SER A 21 -0.27 -2.83 -10.43
N GLN A 22 0.02 -3.65 -9.43
CA GLN A 22 1.30 -4.34 -9.31
C GLN A 22 1.08 -5.80 -8.91
N PHE A 23 1.76 -6.71 -9.58
CA PHE A 23 1.93 -8.07 -9.07
C PHE A 23 3.22 -8.14 -8.27
N ILE A 24 3.09 -8.26 -6.95
CA ILE A 24 4.22 -8.32 -6.03
C ILE A 24 4.48 -9.76 -5.65
N PHE A 25 5.73 -10.19 -5.77
CA PHE A 25 6.17 -11.48 -5.30
C PHE A 25 7.43 -11.36 -4.45
N LYS A 26 7.48 -12.13 -3.38
CA LYS A 26 8.59 -12.20 -2.44
C LYS A 26 9.14 -13.63 -2.45
N ASN A 27 10.27 -13.82 -3.09
CA ASN A 27 10.96 -15.11 -3.15
C ASN A 27 11.53 -15.48 -1.77
N PRO A 28 11.84 -16.78 -1.52
CA PRO A 28 12.66 -17.16 -0.39
C PRO A 28 13.92 -16.30 -0.30
N GLY A 29 14.24 -15.81 0.90
CA GLY A 29 15.39 -14.94 1.15
C GLY A 29 15.23 -13.48 0.71
N ALA A 30 14.09 -13.10 0.11
CA ALA A 30 13.85 -11.71 -0.26
C ALA A 30 13.53 -10.84 0.96
N TRP A 31 14.04 -9.62 0.93
CA TRP A 31 13.87 -8.65 2.03
C TRP A 31 12.51 -8.02 2.09
N GLY A 32 12.15 -7.58 3.28
CA GLY A 32 10.98 -6.76 3.51
C GLY A 32 11.19 -5.31 3.09
N GLN A 33 10.12 -4.65 2.71
CA GLN A 33 10.09 -3.20 2.58
C GLN A 33 10.03 -2.60 3.98
N PRO A 34 10.84 -1.58 4.30
CA PRO A 34 10.83 -0.92 5.60
C PRO A 34 9.56 -0.11 5.85
N TRP A 35 9.41 0.49 7.04
CA TRP A 35 8.28 1.33 7.41
C TRP A 35 8.13 2.52 6.46
N HIS A 36 6.95 2.67 5.87
CA HIS A 36 6.63 3.75 4.96
C HIS A 36 5.14 4.06 4.95
N GLN A 37 4.79 5.18 4.34
CA GLN A 37 3.44 5.57 3.95
C GLN A 37 3.41 5.65 2.42
N ASP A 38 2.40 5.08 1.78
CA ASP A 38 2.32 5.06 0.31
C ASP A 38 2.30 6.46 -0.30
N SER A 39 1.68 7.43 0.39
CA SER A 39 1.65 8.83 -0.06
C SER A 39 3.02 9.46 -0.25
N SER A 40 4.08 8.90 0.35
CA SER A 40 5.46 9.37 0.10
C SER A 40 5.94 9.10 -1.33
N TYR A 41 5.39 8.06 -1.96
CA TYR A 41 5.68 7.71 -3.35
C TYR A 41 4.74 8.40 -4.36
N PHE A 42 3.58 8.87 -3.88
CA PHE A 42 2.52 9.45 -4.71
C PHE A 42 2.13 10.84 -4.19
N PRO A 43 2.94 11.89 -4.46
CA PRO A 43 2.68 13.25 -3.99
C PRO A 43 1.55 13.91 -4.80
N PHE A 44 0.36 13.38 -4.68
CA PHE A 44 -0.82 13.86 -5.38
C PHE A 44 -1.42 15.11 -4.71
N ASP A 45 -2.14 15.91 -5.49
CA ASP A 45 -2.81 17.12 -5.00
C ASP A 45 -4.04 16.82 -4.14
N ARG A 46 -4.53 15.57 -4.19
CA ARG A 46 -5.69 15.09 -3.43
C ARG A 46 -5.35 13.87 -2.62
N GLU A 47 -5.74 13.93 -1.37
CA GLU A 47 -5.59 12.87 -0.39
C GLU A 47 -6.98 12.49 0.18
N PRO A 48 -7.15 11.26 0.59
CA PRO A 48 -6.23 10.14 0.56
C PRO A 48 -6.30 9.33 -0.73
N GLN A 49 -5.22 8.58 -1.02
CA GLN A 49 -5.31 7.41 -1.89
C GLN A 49 -5.64 6.17 -1.04
N VAL A 50 -6.07 5.09 -1.70
CA VAL A 50 -6.36 3.80 -1.05
C VAL A 50 -5.61 2.68 -1.76
N ALA A 51 -4.94 1.85 -0.98
CA ALA A 51 -4.37 0.60 -1.47
C ALA A 51 -5.30 -0.58 -1.20
N ALA A 52 -5.38 -1.50 -2.18
CA ALA A 52 -6.06 -2.78 -2.08
C ALA A 52 -5.05 -3.90 -2.30
N TRP A 53 -4.67 -4.58 -1.24
CA TRP A 53 -3.70 -5.67 -1.25
C TRP A 53 -4.42 -7.01 -1.20
N LEU A 54 -4.48 -7.70 -2.34
CA LEU A 54 -5.11 -9.01 -2.50
C LEU A 54 -4.07 -10.12 -2.36
N ALA A 55 -4.19 -10.96 -1.34
CA ALA A 55 -3.35 -12.14 -1.14
C ALA A 55 -3.61 -13.18 -2.23
N THR A 56 -2.67 -13.39 -3.16
CA THR A 56 -2.77 -14.46 -4.17
C THR A 56 -2.10 -15.76 -3.73
N SER A 57 -1.34 -15.72 -2.65
CA SER A 57 -0.89 -16.86 -1.84
C SER A 57 -1.16 -16.55 -0.36
N GLU A 58 -1.04 -17.52 0.51
CA GLU A 58 -1.01 -17.28 1.94
C GLU A 58 0.12 -16.30 2.31
N ALA A 59 -0.14 -15.37 3.22
CA ALA A 59 0.83 -14.43 3.77
C ALA A 59 0.97 -14.66 5.28
N THR A 60 2.16 -15.06 5.71
CA THR A 60 2.48 -15.43 7.09
C THR A 60 3.67 -14.62 7.62
N LEU A 61 3.93 -14.75 8.92
CA LEU A 61 5.11 -14.15 9.54
C LEU A 61 6.42 -14.61 8.86
N ASP A 62 6.48 -15.89 8.51
CA ASP A 62 7.69 -16.48 7.97
C ASP A 62 7.93 -16.14 6.50
N ASN A 63 6.86 -15.96 5.71
CA ASN A 63 7.00 -15.68 4.27
C ASN A 63 6.90 -14.19 3.92
N GLY A 64 6.86 -13.32 4.93
CA GLY A 64 6.95 -11.88 4.75
C GLY A 64 5.61 -11.18 4.54
N CYS A 65 4.63 -11.42 5.43
CA CYS A 65 3.37 -10.69 5.46
C CYS A 65 3.57 -9.18 5.67
N LEU A 66 2.53 -8.41 5.41
CA LEU A 66 2.49 -7.01 5.79
C LEU A 66 2.40 -6.87 7.32
N VAL A 67 2.87 -5.74 7.79
CA VAL A 67 2.75 -5.28 9.17
C VAL A 67 2.25 -3.86 9.13
N VAL A 68 1.27 -3.53 9.94
CA VAL A 68 0.67 -2.20 9.99
C VAL A 68 0.81 -1.59 11.38
N LEU A 69 0.84 -0.26 11.43
CA LEU A 69 0.72 0.49 12.69
C LEU A 69 -0.71 1.05 12.78
N PRO A 70 -1.57 0.46 13.61
CA PRO A 70 -2.96 0.88 13.72
C PRO A 70 -3.10 2.34 14.16
N GLY A 71 -3.97 3.10 13.48
CA GLY A 71 -4.21 4.51 13.81
C GLY A 71 -3.30 5.50 13.12
N SER A 72 -2.13 5.09 12.64
CA SER A 72 -1.14 5.98 12.01
C SER A 72 -1.63 6.70 10.75
N HIS A 73 -2.70 6.20 10.11
CA HIS A 73 -3.34 6.90 8.98
C HIS A 73 -4.00 8.24 9.36
N GLN A 74 -4.15 8.53 10.65
CA GLN A 74 -4.65 9.81 11.16
C GLN A 74 -3.53 10.83 11.39
N GLU A 75 -2.31 10.41 11.23
CA GLU A 75 -1.14 11.26 11.35
C GLU A 75 -0.82 11.92 9.99
N HIS A 76 0.09 12.91 10.02
CA HIS A 76 0.60 13.55 8.81
C HIS A 76 1.56 12.63 8.04
N LEU A 77 1.95 13.05 6.85
CA LEU A 77 3.03 12.40 6.11
C LEU A 77 4.36 12.65 6.85
N HIS A 78 4.98 11.58 7.35
CA HIS A 78 6.26 11.62 8.04
C HIS A 78 7.43 11.76 7.06
N GLU A 79 8.59 12.14 7.57
CA GLU A 79 9.82 12.15 6.79
C GLU A 79 10.23 10.71 6.44
N HIS A 80 10.55 10.51 5.17
CA HIS A 80 11.05 9.23 4.65
C HIS A 80 12.51 9.39 4.24
N LEU A 81 13.39 8.72 4.94
CA LEU A 81 14.82 8.70 4.67
C LEU A 81 15.19 7.52 3.75
N PRO A 82 16.26 7.62 2.98
CA PRO A 82 16.73 6.47 2.20
C PRO A 82 16.96 5.23 3.09
N ASP A 83 16.59 4.05 2.57
CA ASP A 83 16.93 2.78 3.19
C ASP A 83 18.45 2.56 3.09
N ASP A 84 19.14 2.52 4.24
CA ASP A 84 20.60 2.42 4.33
C ASP A 84 21.10 0.97 4.42
N ARG A 85 20.25 -0.03 4.26
CA ARG A 85 20.68 -1.42 4.11
C ARG A 85 21.55 -1.54 2.85
N LYS A 86 22.80 -1.99 3.02
CA LYS A 86 23.82 -2.00 1.95
C LYS A 86 23.43 -2.83 0.72
N GLU A 87 22.59 -3.80 0.94
CA GLU A 87 22.10 -4.72 -0.07
C GLU A 87 20.78 -4.23 -0.70
N SER A 88 20.14 -3.19 -0.14
CA SER A 88 18.94 -2.61 -0.69
C SER A 88 19.27 -1.78 -1.91
N ASN A 89 18.88 -2.25 -3.07
CA ASN A 89 19.03 -1.55 -4.35
C ASN A 89 17.67 -1.21 -4.99
N TYR A 90 16.58 -1.32 -4.22
CA TYR A 90 15.22 -1.09 -4.70
C TYR A 90 14.76 0.38 -4.61
N GLY A 91 15.60 1.27 -4.06
CA GLY A 91 15.23 2.68 -3.86
C GLY A 91 14.14 2.88 -2.80
N TYR A 92 14.03 1.97 -1.84
CA TYR A 92 13.09 2.12 -0.72
C TYR A 92 13.46 3.28 0.17
N THR A 93 12.45 3.86 0.77
CA THR A 93 12.58 4.87 1.82
C THR A 93 11.97 4.34 3.12
N GLU A 94 12.39 4.90 4.25
CA GLU A 94 12.05 4.41 5.58
C GLU A 94 11.70 5.55 6.54
N ILE A 95 10.64 5.37 7.33
CA ILE A 95 10.33 6.18 8.49
C ILE A 95 11.14 5.62 9.66
N LYS A 96 12.09 6.41 10.21
CA LYS A 96 12.98 5.97 11.30
C LYS A 96 12.59 6.53 12.67
N ASP A 97 12.02 7.71 12.70
CA ASP A 97 11.72 8.43 13.96
C ASP A 97 10.23 8.28 14.31
N HIS A 98 9.84 7.07 14.72
CA HIS A 98 8.50 6.77 15.21
C HIS A 98 8.50 5.59 16.17
N ASP A 99 7.52 5.54 17.09
CA ASP A 99 7.29 4.39 17.95
C ASP A 99 6.42 3.36 17.23
N PHE A 100 6.99 2.21 16.93
CA PHE A 100 6.32 1.10 16.26
C PHE A 100 5.91 -0.04 17.21
N SER A 101 5.90 0.18 18.53
CA SER A 101 5.64 -0.86 19.52
C SER A 101 4.27 -1.54 19.36
N ASP A 102 3.27 -0.82 18.84
CA ASP A 102 1.91 -1.32 18.62
C ASP A 102 1.70 -1.94 17.22
N GLU A 103 2.77 -2.36 16.56
CA GLU A 103 2.70 -2.98 15.24
C GLU A 103 1.88 -4.28 15.23
N ILE A 104 1.10 -4.50 14.19
CA ILE A 104 0.28 -5.70 14.01
C ILE A 104 0.62 -6.39 12.69
N PRO A 105 1.10 -7.65 12.73
CA PRO A 105 1.26 -8.46 11.53
C PRO A 105 -0.08 -8.83 10.90
N MET A 106 -0.18 -8.65 9.58
CA MET A 106 -1.36 -8.97 8.79
C MET A 106 -1.19 -10.34 8.12
N THR A 107 -1.49 -11.40 8.88
CA THR A 107 -1.54 -12.75 8.29
C THR A 107 -2.85 -12.91 7.50
N LEU A 108 -2.74 -13.33 6.25
CA LEU A 108 -3.85 -13.40 5.30
C LEU A 108 -3.86 -14.75 4.60
N ASN A 109 -5.05 -15.33 4.43
CA ASN A 109 -5.22 -16.48 3.57
C ASN A 109 -5.24 -16.06 2.09
N LYS A 110 -4.96 -17.00 1.21
CA LYS A 110 -5.16 -16.76 -0.22
C LYS A 110 -6.60 -16.35 -0.51
N GLY A 111 -6.78 -15.20 -1.16
CA GLY A 111 -8.08 -14.60 -1.49
C GLY A 111 -8.52 -13.51 -0.52
N ASP A 112 -7.88 -13.36 0.63
CA ASP A 112 -8.15 -12.24 1.54
C ASP A 112 -7.69 -10.91 0.92
N LEU A 113 -8.46 -9.86 1.20
CA LEU A 113 -8.21 -8.51 0.73
C LEU A 113 -8.01 -7.56 1.91
N LEU A 114 -6.88 -6.87 1.94
CA LEU A 114 -6.60 -5.78 2.88
C LEU A 114 -6.74 -4.44 2.15
N LEU A 115 -7.65 -3.59 2.65
CA LEU A 115 -7.81 -2.21 2.18
C LEU A 115 -7.21 -1.26 3.22
N PHE A 116 -6.38 -0.34 2.79
CA PHE A 116 -5.78 0.64 3.71
C PHE A 116 -5.54 2.00 3.05
N HIS A 117 -5.52 3.01 3.91
CA HIS A 117 -5.27 4.39 3.59
C HIS A 117 -3.78 4.60 3.25
N SER A 118 -3.48 5.47 2.30
CA SER A 118 -2.11 5.77 1.87
C SER A 118 -1.21 6.37 2.97
N PHE A 119 -1.80 6.93 4.02
CA PHE A 119 -1.08 7.40 5.21
C PHE A 119 -0.87 6.32 6.28
N LEU A 120 -1.45 5.13 6.11
CA LEU A 120 -1.19 4.05 7.06
C LEU A 120 0.29 3.64 6.99
N MET A 121 1.00 3.79 8.10
CA MET A 121 2.36 3.28 8.21
C MET A 121 2.35 1.77 8.14
N HIS A 122 3.11 1.22 7.24
CA HIS A 122 3.22 -0.21 7.07
C HIS A 122 4.59 -0.62 6.56
N LYS A 123 4.91 -1.88 6.77
CA LYS A 123 6.13 -2.53 6.29
C LYS A 123 5.80 -3.95 5.83
N SER A 124 6.77 -4.69 5.35
CA SER A 124 6.65 -6.14 5.23
C SER A 124 7.89 -6.84 5.80
N TYR A 125 7.69 -8.02 6.38
CA TYR A 125 8.81 -8.83 6.85
C TYR A 125 9.60 -9.44 5.69
N ASP A 126 10.84 -9.87 6.00
CA ASP A 126 11.61 -10.70 5.10
C ASP A 126 10.92 -12.05 4.88
N ASN A 127 11.13 -12.65 3.73
CA ASN A 127 10.71 -14.02 3.49
C ASN A 127 11.80 -15.00 3.94
N LYS A 128 11.61 -15.60 5.11
CA LYS A 128 12.51 -16.59 5.70
C LYS A 128 12.06 -18.03 5.41
N SER A 129 10.94 -18.19 4.71
CA SER A 129 10.40 -19.50 4.33
C SER A 129 10.98 -20.00 3.00
N ASP A 130 10.70 -21.24 2.68
CA ASP A 130 11.05 -21.87 1.39
C ASP A 130 10.00 -21.61 0.30
N SER A 131 8.91 -20.90 0.62
CA SER A 131 7.82 -20.64 -0.30
C SER A 131 7.78 -19.18 -0.78
N ARG A 132 7.28 -18.95 -2.00
CA ARG A 132 7.07 -17.61 -2.54
C ARG A 132 5.75 -17.05 -2.01
N ARG A 133 5.76 -15.80 -1.52
CA ARG A 133 4.56 -15.05 -1.19
C ARG A 133 4.19 -14.14 -2.35
N THR A 134 2.94 -14.16 -2.78
CA THR A 134 2.44 -13.37 -3.91
C THR A 134 1.20 -12.56 -3.55
N ALA A 135 1.07 -11.38 -4.15
CA ALA A 135 -0.08 -10.51 -4.01
C ALA A 135 -0.31 -9.67 -5.26
N MET A 136 -1.58 -9.30 -5.51
CA MET A 136 -1.93 -8.20 -6.40
C MET A 136 -2.21 -6.96 -5.55
N VAL A 137 -1.61 -5.83 -5.93
CA VAL A 137 -1.84 -4.55 -5.26
C VAL A 137 -2.40 -3.56 -6.26
N TYR A 138 -3.48 -2.91 -5.88
CA TYR A 138 -4.14 -1.86 -6.66
C TYR A 138 -4.16 -0.57 -5.85
N HIS A 139 -3.87 0.54 -6.49
CA HIS A 139 -3.94 1.85 -5.86
C HIS A 139 -5.00 2.70 -6.54
N PHE A 140 -5.82 3.35 -5.72
CA PHE A 140 -6.96 4.13 -6.15
C PHE A 140 -6.85 5.56 -5.64
N ALA A 141 -7.30 6.51 -6.49
CA ALA A 141 -7.44 7.92 -6.15
C ALA A 141 -8.77 8.45 -6.64
N GLU A 142 -9.17 9.64 -6.18
CA GLU A 142 -10.32 10.37 -6.71
C GLU A 142 -10.05 10.74 -8.17
N THR A 143 -11.07 10.58 -9.03
CA THR A 143 -10.98 10.99 -10.43
C THR A 143 -10.65 12.47 -10.55
N GLY A 144 -9.71 12.80 -11.42
CA GLY A 144 -9.22 14.17 -11.63
C GLY A 144 -8.16 14.62 -10.61
N THR A 145 -7.60 13.69 -9.84
CA THR A 145 -6.39 13.96 -9.04
C THR A 145 -5.23 14.29 -9.96
N ASP A 146 -4.52 15.37 -9.65
CA ASP A 146 -3.27 15.74 -10.33
C ASP A 146 -2.10 15.03 -9.63
N TYR A 147 -1.35 14.27 -10.38
CA TYR A 147 -0.18 13.54 -9.91
C TYR A 147 1.14 14.24 -10.26
N GLY A 148 1.07 15.48 -10.76
CA GLY A 148 2.27 16.27 -11.10
C GLY A 148 3.14 15.58 -12.16
N ALA A 149 4.46 15.75 -12.01
CA ALA A 149 5.46 15.23 -12.95
C ALA A 149 5.89 13.77 -12.67
N ILE A 150 5.05 12.96 -12.02
CA ILE A 150 5.36 11.53 -11.91
C ILE A 150 5.16 10.92 -13.30
N ASP A 151 6.27 10.48 -13.90
CA ASP A 151 6.23 9.59 -15.05
C ASP A 151 5.58 8.27 -14.63
N SER A 152 4.23 8.23 -14.66
CA SER A 152 3.52 6.98 -14.50
C SER A 152 3.90 6.07 -15.67
N PRO A 153 4.43 4.87 -15.41
CA PRO A 153 4.70 3.91 -16.48
C PRO A 153 3.44 3.50 -17.25
N THR A 154 2.28 3.84 -16.73
CA THR A 154 0.98 3.66 -17.38
C THR A 154 0.27 5.01 -17.42
N ASN A 155 0.36 5.72 -18.54
CA ASN A 155 -0.30 7.02 -18.77
C ASN A 155 -1.84 6.92 -18.81
N GLU A 156 -2.44 5.78 -18.50
CA GLU A 156 -3.86 5.54 -18.57
C GLU A 156 -4.37 5.05 -17.22
N TRP A 157 -5.03 5.95 -16.49
CA TRP A 157 -5.78 5.57 -15.31
C TRP A 157 -7.07 4.88 -15.72
N ILE A 158 -7.40 3.81 -15.04
CA ILE A 158 -8.62 3.05 -15.31
C ILE A 158 -9.72 3.61 -14.43
N SER A 159 -10.72 4.26 -15.03
CA SER A 159 -11.90 4.71 -14.31
C SER A 159 -12.73 3.50 -13.85
N ILE A 160 -12.86 3.36 -12.53
CA ILE A 160 -13.59 2.26 -11.90
C ILE A 160 -15.03 2.68 -11.61
N ARG A 161 -15.23 3.95 -11.26
CA ARG A 161 -16.53 4.55 -11.02
C ARG A 161 -16.52 5.99 -11.47
N GLY A 162 -17.39 6.36 -12.40
CA GLY A 162 -17.49 7.71 -12.90
C GLY A 162 -18.86 7.99 -13.52
N ARG A 163 -19.22 9.24 -13.63
CA ARG A 163 -20.48 9.67 -14.24
C ARG A 163 -20.60 9.31 -15.72
N GLY A 164 -19.51 8.96 -16.38
CA GLY A 164 -19.44 8.55 -17.78
C GLY A 164 -19.54 7.06 -18.05
N LEU A 165 -19.55 6.21 -17.00
CA LEU A 165 -19.59 4.74 -17.16
C LEU A 165 -21.02 4.18 -17.32
N ASN A 166 -22.06 5.03 -17.31
CA ASN A 166 -23.46 4.66 -17.49
C ASN A 166 -24.01 5.07 -18.86
N ALA A 167 -23.14 5.14 -19.88
CA ALA A 167 -23.59 5.38 -21.26
C ALA A 167 -23.57 4.08 -22.08
#